data_34bb0b45c50bafc53913a36fb4c9a65f
#
_entry.id   34bb0b45c50bafc53913a36fb4c9a65f
#
_cell.length_a   1.000
_cell.length_b   1.000
_cell.length_c   1.000
_cell.angle_alpha   90.00
_cell.angle_beta   90.00
_cell.angle_gamma   90.00
#
_symmetry.space_group_name_H-M   'P 1'
#
loop_
_entity.id
_entity.type
_entity.pdbx_description
1 polymer ?
#
loop_
_entity_poly.entity_id
_entity_poly.type
_entity_poly.pdbx_seq_one_letter_code
_entity_poly.pdbx_strand_id
1 'polypeptide(L)'
;VERFGLKEIKNTASADFYDGLENLKGVDVNTNSLTFKSINTRGFATFANTRFMQLVDGMDNSTPALNFPIGNLVGMIETDVQSVELLPGASSALYGANAFNGILFMTSKSPFDHEGISGYVKQGITSQESAGDNSYTDFGVRVAKKFSDKFAVKANLGYLKGTDWAATSEVD
;
A
#
# COMPACT_ATOMS: atom_id res chain seq x y z
N VAL A 1 11.21 -10.26 11.17
CA VAL A 1 10.52 -9.90 9.91
C VAL A 1 9.13 -10.48 9.98
N GLU A 2 8.13 -9.62 9.85
CA GLU A 2 6.72 -10.02 9.73
C GLU A 2 6.39 -10.06 8.25
N ARG A 3 5.65 -11.09 7.82
CA ARG A 3 5.30 -11.27 6.41
C ARG A 3 3.79 -11.28 6.21
N PHE A 4 3.33 -10.50 5.24
CA PHE A 4 1.96 -10.44 4.77
C PHE A 4 1.92 -10.97 3.34
N GLY A 5 1.45 -12.19 3.19
CA GLY A 5 1.54 -12.91 1.92
C GLY A 5 0.28 -12.79 1.06
N LEU A 6 0.31 -13.42 -0.11
CA LEU A 6 -0.79 -13.39 -1.08
C LEU A 6 -2.14 -13.82 -0.51
N LYS A 7 -2.13 -14.76 0.43
CA LYS A 7 -3.36 -15.29 1.02
C LYS A 7 -4.02 -14.25 1.94
N GLU A 8 -3.21 -13.59 2.73
CA GLU A 8 -3.65 -12.52 3.62
C GLU A 8 -4.12 -11.31 2.83
N ILE A 9 -3.40 -10.94 1.76
CA ILE A 9 -3.77 -9.85 0.85
C ILE A 9 -5.15 -10.09 0.24
N LYS A 10 -5.39 -11.30 -0.29
CA LYS A 10 -6.69 -11.68 -0.88
C LYS A 10 -7.84 -11.74 0.12
N ASN A 11 -7.54 -12.01 1.38
CA ASN A 11 -8.54 -12.13 2.43
C ASN A 11 -8.82 -10.80 3.15
N THR A 12 -8.09 -9.74 2.80
CA THR A 12 -8.32 -8.40 3.36
C THR A 12 -9.66 -7.86 2.84
N ALA A 13 -10.65 -7.78 3.71
CA ALA A 13 -11.99 -7.29 3.40
C ALA A 13 -12.06 -5.75 3.49
N SER A 14 -11.16 -5.06 2.83
CA SER A 14 -11.06 -3.60 2.84
C SER A 14 -10.94 -3.06 1.42
N ALA A 15 -11.14 -1.74 1.27
CA ALA A 15 -10.96 -1.04 0.01
C ALA A 15 -9.53 -1.22 -0.54
N ASP A 16 -8.53 -1.21 0.33
CA ASP A 16 -7.14 -1.44 -0.04
C ASP A 16 -6.54 -2.59 0.81
N PHE A 17 -5.75 -3.48 0.17
CA PHE A 17 -5.02 -4.54 0.87
C PHE A 17 -4.07 -3.99 1.94
N TYR A 18 -3.66 -2.75 1.80
CA TYR A 18 -2.77 -2.04 2.73
C TYR A 18 -3.35 -1.95 4.15
N ASP A 19 -4.67 -1.94 4.29
CA ASP A 19 -5.35 -2.00 5.59
C ASP A 19 -5.07 -3.32 6.32
N GLY A 20 -4.84 -4.40 5.58
CA GLY A 20 -4.49 -5.69 6.16
C GLY A 20 -3.18 -5.69 6.95
N LEU A 21 -2.31 -4.69 6.73
CA LEU A 21 -1.05 -4.54 7.47
C LEU A 21 -1.26 -4.24 8.95
N GLU A 22 -2.41 -3.70 9.35
CA GLU A 22 -2.79 -3.51 10.74
C GLU A 22 -2.84 -4.84 11.53
N ASN A 23 -3.03 -5.97 10.84
CA ASN A 23 -3.00 -7.27 11.47
C ASN A 23 -1.59 -7.77 11.82
N LEU A 24 -0.54 -7.09 11.37
CA LEU A 24 0.84 -7.39 11.74
C LEU A 24 1.14 -6.89 13.15
N LYS A 25 1.94 -7.65 13.91
CA LYS A 25 2.24 -7.33 15.29
C LYS A 25 3.02 -6.02 15.43
N GLY A 26 2.50 -5.12 16.26
CA GLY A 26 3.15 -3.85 16.56
C GLY A 26 3.14 -2.86 15.41
N VAL A 27 2.19 -2.99 14.51
CA VAL A 27 1.89 -2.06 13.43
C VAL A 27 0.64 -1.27 13.78
N ASP A 28 0.74 0.04 13.64
CA ASP A 28 -0.38 0.98 13.74
C ASP A 28 -0.56 1.63 12.37
N VAL A 29 -1.75 1.58 11.83
CA VAL A 29 -2.11 2.23 10.56
C VAL A 29 -3.00 3.43 10.84
N ASN A 30 -2.51 4.62 10.53
CA ASN A 30 -3.32 5.84 10.59
C ASN A 30 -3.96 6.08 9.23
N THR A 31 -5.26 6.04 9.17
CA THR A 31 -6.03 6.35 7.97
C THR A 31 -6.38 7.84 7.96
N ASN A 32 -5.69 8.58 7.12
CA ASN A 32 -5.83 10.04 7.03
C ASN A 32 -6.82 10.46 5.94
N SER A 33 -6.96 9.61 4.91
CA SER A 33 -7.96 9.73 3.86
C SER A 33 -8.22 8.35 3.24
N LEU A 34 -9.10 8.27 2.28
CA LEU A 34 -9.43 7.04 1.56
C LEU A 34 -8.18 6.37 0.97
N THR A 35 -7.23 7.16 0.52
CA THR A 35 -6.00 6.70 -0.14
C THR A 35 -4.73 7.01 0.64
N PHE A 36 -4.77 7.95 1.56
CA PHE A 36 -3.62 8.33 2.35
C PHE A 36 -3.62 7.62 3.70
N LYS A 37 -2.70 6.69 3.84
CA LYS A 37 -2.47 5.91 5.05
C LYS A 37 -1.01 5.99 5.44
N SER A 38 -0.73 6.11 6.73
CA SER A 38 0.61 6.07 7.27
C SER A 38 0.79 4.91 8.22
N ILE A 39 1.89 4.17 8.01
CA ILE A 39 2.27 3.06 8.89
C ILE A 39 3.24 3.57 9.93
N ASN A 40 2.99 3.12 11.16
CA ASN A 40 3.86 3.34 12.29
C ASN A 40 4.13 2.00 12.97
N THR A 41 5.30 1.87 13.59
CA THR A 41 5.63 0.68 14.35
C THR A 41 6.00 1.05 15.78
N ARG A 42 5.70 0.15 16.72
CA ARG A 42 6.10 0.25 18.13
C ARG A 42 5.56 1.50 18.84
N GLY A 43 4.36 1.95 18.51
CA GLY A 43 3.72 3.08 19.17
C GLY A 43 4.29 4.47 18.83
N PHE A 44 5.15 4.59 17.83
CA PHE A 44 5.62 5.89 17.32
C PHE A 44 4.67 6.41 16.24
N ALA A 45 3.42 6.60 16.62
CA ALA A 45 2.38 7.06 15.70
C ALA A 45 2.58 8.54 15.34
N THR A 46 2.76 8.82 14.05
CA THR A 46 2.81 10.17 13.50
C THR A 46 2.03 10.23 12.20
N PHE A 47 1.40 11.38 11.94
CA PHE A 47 0.67 11.64 10.70
C PHE A 47 1.58 11.49 9.47
N ALA A 48 2.77 12.07 9.51
CA ALA A 48 3.77 12.02 8.45
C ALA A 48 5.02 11.32 8.96
N ASN A 49 5.12 10.01 8.74
CA ASN A 49 6.24 9.25 9.29
C ASN A 49 7.46 9.29 8.36
N THR A 50 8.26 10.34 8.48
CA THR A 50 9.55 10.50 7.74
C THR A 50 10.64 9.52 8.19
N ARG A 51 10.36 8.70 9.22
CA ARG A 51 11.30 7.71 9.77
C ARG A 51 10.95 6.28 9.38
N PHE A 52 9.94 6.13 8.54
CA PHE A 52 9.49 4.85 8.01
C PHE A 52 9.75 4.82 6.51
N MET A 53 10.37 3.77 6.03
CA MET A 53 10.71 3.61 4.62
C MET A 53 9.81 2.55 3.98
N GLN A 54 9.33 2.83 2.78
CA GLN A 54 8.59 1.87 1.97
C GLN A 54 9.35 1.63 0.67
N LEU A 55 9.76 0.39 0.46
CA LEU A 55 10.48 -0.03 -0.74
C LEU A 55 9.58 -0.89 -1.62
N VAL A 56 9.47 -0.51 -2.88
CA VAL A 56 8.78 -1.27 -3.93
C VAL A 56 9.82 -1.82 -4.90
N ASP A 57 10.01 -3.12 -4.92
CA ASP A 57 11.05 -3.81 -5.70
C ASP A 57 12.46 -3.21 -5.47
N GLY A 58 12.73 -2.76 -4.25
CA GLY A 58 13.99 -2.15 -3.85
C GLY A 58 14.09 -0.63 -4.09
N MET A 59 13.09 -0.01 -4.71
CA MET A 59 13.04 1.45 -4.91
C MET A 59 12.26 2.12 -3.78
N ASP A 60 12.79 3.24 -3.29
CA ASP A 60 12.09 4.06 -2.29
C ASP A 60 10.81 4.66 -2.89
N ASN A 61 9.68 4.37 -2.25
CA ASN A 61 8.35 4.84 -2.64
C ASN A 61 7.89 6.08 -1.86
N SER A 62 8.82 6.80 -1.26
CA SER A 62 8.52 8.06 -0.58
C SER A 62 8.18 9.16 -1.58
N THR A 63 7.25 10.03 -1.20
CA THR A 63 6.89 11.19 -2.03
C THR A 63 8.04 12.19 -2.06
N PRO A 64 8.58 12.57 -3.23
CA PRO A 64 9.79 13.38 -3.32
C PRO A 64 9.74 14.71 -2.58
N ALA A 65 8.60 15.37 -2.55
CA ALA A 65 8.42 16.66 -1.88
C ALA A 65 8.21 16.54 -0.37
N LEU A 66 7.67 15.41 0.11
CA LEU A 66 7.23 15.22 1.49
C LEU A 66 8.19 14.31 2.28
N ASN A 67 8.99 13.53 1.57
CA ASN A 67 9.97 12.60 2.13
C ASN A 67 9.37 11.57 3.12
N PHE A 68 8.15 11.13 2.88
CA PHE A 68 7.50 10.02 3.59
C PHE A 68 6.54 9.26 2.65
N PRO A 69 6.28 7.97 2.90
CA PRO A 69 5.31 7.20 2.14
C PRO A 69 3.87 7.63 2.47
N ILE A 70 3.04 7.72 1.43
CA ILE A 70 1.62 8.11 1.52
C ILE A 70 0.69 6.90 1.36
N GLY A 71 1.05 5.78 1.94
CA GLY A 71 0.34 4.53 1.78
C GLY A 71 0.61 3.90 0.43
N ASN A 72 -0.43 3.36 -0.21
CA ASN A 72 -0.31 2.69 -1.51
C ASN A 72 -0.79 3.53 -2.70
N LEU A 73 -0.95 4.84 -2.54
CA LEU A 73 -1.47 5.72 -3.60
C LEU A 73 -0.64 5.67 -4.89
N VAL A 74 0.69 5.63 -4.74
CA VAL A 74 1.64 5.49 -5.86
C VAL A 74 2.32 4.11 -5.85
N GLY A 75 1.73 3.14 -5.18
CA GLY A 75 2.26 1.80 -5.04
C GLY A 75 1.81 0.84 -6.14
N MET A 76 1.88 -0.43 -5.82
CA MET A 76 1.47 -1.51 -6.73
C MET A 76 -0.04 -1.75 -6.67
N ILE A 77 -0.62 -2.10 -7.81
CA ILE A 77 -1.99 -2.65 -7.82
C ILE A 77 -1.99 -4.02 -7.12
N GLU A 78 -3.10 -4.33 -6.46
CA GLU A 78 -3.25 -5.55 -5.64
C GLU A 78 -2.90 -6.84 -6.40
N THR A 79 -3.27 -6.92 -7.66
CA THR A 79 -2.99 -8.11 -8.49
C THR A 79 -1.52 -8.32 -8.81
N ASP A 80 -0.67 -7.29 -8.70
CA ASP A 80 0.77 -7.39 -8.94
C ASP A 80 1.58 -7.61 -7.65
N VAL A 81 0.99 -7.48 -6.48
CA VAL A 81 1.68 -7.72 -5.20
C VAL A 81 1.94 -9.22 -5.03
N GLN A 82 3.18 -9.59 -4.78
CA GLN A 82 3.58 -10.95 -4.42
C GLN A 82 3.69 -11.14 -2.92
N SER A 83 4.35 -10.23 -2.24
CA SER A 83 4.49 -10.24 -0.78
C SER A 83 4.75 -8.85 -0.25
N VAL A 84 4.36 -8.66 0.99
CA VAL A 84 4.71 -7.49 1.78
C VAL A 84 5.40 -7.99 3.04
N GLU A 85 6.57 -7.45 3.33
CA GLU A 85 7.39 -7.84 4.48
C GLU A 85 7.71 -6.59 5.30
N LEU A 86 7.48 -6.67 6.59
CA LEU A 86 7.81 -5.60 7.53
C LEU A 86 9.05 -5.97 8.34
N LEU A 87 10.03 -5.10 8.30
CA LEU A 87 11.18 -5.12 9.18
C LEU A 87 11.03 -4.01 10.23
N PRO A 88 10.57 -4.32 11.45
CA PRO A 88 10.33 -3.31 12.46
C PRO A 88 11.65 -2.85 13.09
N GLY A 89 11.72 -1.56 13.42
CA GLY A 89 12.85 -0.97 14.15
C GLY A 89 13.92 -0.33 13.28
N ALA A 90 15.01 0.07 13.93
CA ALA A 90 16.08 0.81 13.28
C ALA A 90 16.93 -0.08 12.37
N SER A 91 16.92 0.22 11.09
CA SER A 91 17.72 -0.45 10.06
C SER A 91 18.50 0.55 9.21
N SER A 92 18.69 1.76 9.73
CA SER A 92 19.34 2.87 9.02
C SER A 92 20.78 2.57 8.59
N ALA A 93 21.48 1.68 9.28
CA ALA A 93 22.83 1.26 8.89
C ALA A 93 22.88 0.55 7.54
N LEU A 94 21.78 -0.10 7.12
CA LEU A 94 21.70 -0.85 5.86
C LEU A 94 20.92 -0.11 4.78
N TYR A 95 19.95 0.71 5.15
CA TYR A 95 18.95 1.25 4.22
C TYR A 95 18.88 2.80 4.23
N GLY A 96 19.66 3.47 5.08
CA GLY A 96 19.72 4.93 5.13
C GLY A 96 18.90 5.57 6.25
N ALA A 97 18.94 6.89 6.33
CA ALA A 97 18.46 7.67 7.47
C ALA A 97 16.97 7.53 7.77
N ASN A 98 16.14 7.30 6.76
CA ASN A 98 14.69 7.19 6.91
C ASN A 98 14.22 5.81 7.46
N ALA A 99 15.13 4.81 7.50
CA ALA A 99 14.84 3.48 8.03
C ALA A 99 15.00 3.39 9.56
N PHE A 100 14.47 4.34 10.29
CA PHE A 100 14.62 4.40 11.75
C PHE A 100 13.48 3.73 12.51
N ASN A 101 12.25 3.88 12.04
CA ASN A 101 11.05 3.30 12.67
C ASN A 101 10.68 1.93 12.07
N GLY A 102 11.10 1.65 10.86
CA GLY A 102 10.86 0.39 10.19
C GLY A 102 10.95 0.52 8.68
N ILE A 103 10.92 -0.62 8.00
CA ILE A 103 10.93 -0.72 6.55
C ILE A 103 9.84 -1.68 6.11
N LEU A 104 9.03 -1.24 5.16
CA LEU A 104 8.08 -2.08 4.44
C LEU A 104 8.67 -2.44 3.07
N PHE A 105 8.89 -3.71 2.85
CA PHE A 105 9.29 -4.24 1.55
C PHE A 105 8.06 -4.74 0.81
N MET A 106 7.79 -4.20 -0.34
CA MET A 106 6.74 -4.66 -1.24
C MET A 106 7.39 -5.27 -2.46
N THR A 107 7.11 -6.54 -2.72
CA THR A 107 7.67 -7.28 -3.85
C THR A 107 6.57 -7.53 -4.87
N SER A 108 6.82 -7.18 -6.11
CA SER A 108 5.90 -7.41 -7.21
C SER A 108 6.05 -8.81 -7.81
N LYS A 109 4.99 -9.30 -8.44
CA LYS A 109 5.01 -10.60 -9.15
C LYS A 109 5.93 -10.55 -10.36
N SER A 110 6.87 -11.48 -10.43
CA SER A 110 7.73 -11.68 -11.58
C SER A 110 6.92 -12.09 -12.81
N PRO A 111 7.12 -11.47 -13.99
CA PRO A 111 6.47 -11.90 -15.22
C PRO A 111 7.00 -13.25 -15.73
N PHE A 112 8.12 -13.73 -15.22
CA PHE A 112 8.66 -15.05 -15.56
C PHE A 112 7.90 -16.18 -14.88
N ASP A 113 7.41 -15.94 -13.65
CA ASP A 113 6.76 -16.96 -12.81
C ASP A 113 5.23 -16.82 -12.81
N HIS A 114 4.74 -15.63 -13.13
CA HIS A 114 3.32 -15.27 -13.09
C HIS A 114 2.87 -14.65 -14.41
N GLU A 115 2.73 -15.49 -15.43
CA GLU A 115 2.18 -15.10 -16.71
C GLU A 115 0.64 -14.99 -16.69
N GLY A 116 0.08 -14.30 -17.67
CA GLY A 116 -1.35 -14.22 -17.92
C GLY A 116 -1.94 -12.85 -17.63
N ILE A 117 -3.26 -12.81 -17.61
CA ILE A 117 -4.07 -11.64 -17.34
C ILE A 117 -4.76 -11.83 -16.00
N SER A 118 -4.66 -10.85 -15.13
CA SER A 118 -5.39 -10.81 -13.87
C SER A 118 -5.94 -9.42 -13.64
N GLY A 119 -7.09 -9.34 -12.99
CA GLY A 119 -7.71 -8.07 -12.69
C GLY A 119 -8.65 -8.17 -11.50
N TYR A 120 -9.05 -7.02 -11.00
CA TYR A 120 -10.07 -6.89 -9.96
C TYR A 120 -10.92 -5.66 -10.22
N VAL A 121 -12.13 -5.70 -9.70
CA VAL A 121 -13.03 -4.55 -9.60
C VAL A 121 -13.56 -4.53 -8.18
N LYS A 122 -13.41 -3.40 -7.51
CA LYS A 122 -13.99 -3.13 -6.20
C LYS A 122 -14.95 -1.96 -6.32
N GLN A 123 -16.12 -2.11 -5.73
CA GLN A 123 -17.10 -1.06 -5.64
C GLN A 123 -17.65 -1.01 -4.22
N GLY A 124 -17.74 0.17 -3.68
CA GLY A 124 -18.20 0.40 -2.33
C GLY A 124 -18.89 1.75 -2.18
N ILE A 125 -19.40 1.98 -0.99
CA ILE A 125 -20.04 3.23 -0.59
C ILE A 125 -19.32 3.69 0.67
N THR A 126 -18.92 4.96 0.69
CA THR A 126 -18.52 5.66 1.91
C THR A 126 -19.72 6.42 2.40
N SER A 127 -20.17 6.16 3.62
CA SER A 127 -21.31 6.83 4.25
C SER A 127 -20.84 7.62 5.44
N GLN A 128 -21.20 8.89 5.47
CA GLN A 128 -20.84 9.80 6.54
C GLN A 128 -21.98 10.82 6.74
N GLU A 129 -22.32 11.10 7.99
CA GLU A 129 -23.41 12.03 8.32
C GLU A 129 -23.20 13.44 7.72
N SER A 130 -21.96 13.93 7.71
CA SER A 130 -21.60 15.27 7.20
C SER A 130 -21.38 15.34 5.69
N ALA A 131 -20.99 14.24 5.04
CA ALA A 131 -20.66 14.20 3.62
C ALA A 131 -21.66 13.38 2.77
N GLY A 132 -22.64 12.72 3.43
CA GLY A 132 -23.60 11.84 2.78
C GLY A 132 -22.96 10.54 2.25
N ASP A 133 -23.69 9.89 1.35
CA ASP A 133 -23.26 8.64 0.74
C ASP A 133 -22.52 8.92 -0.58
N ASN A 134 -21.28 8.45 -0.65
CA ASN A 134 -20.44 8.61 -1.82
C ASN A 134 -20.00 7.26 -2.37
N SER A 135 -19.98 7.14 -3.69
CA SER A 135 -19.51 5.92 -4.35
C SER A 135 -17.99 5.88 -4.43
N TYR A 136 -17.46 4.69 -4.25
CA TYR A 136 -16.06 4.35 -4.43
C TYR A 136 -15.94 3.28 -5.51
N THR A 137 -15.03 3.46 -6.44
CA THR A 137 -14.73 2.50 -7.49
C THR A 137 -13.22 2.36 -7.64
N ASP A 138 -12.73 1.14 -7.60
CA ASP A 138 -11.34 0.79 -7.85
C ASP A 138 -11.28 -0.41 -8.78
N PHE A 139 -10.50 -0.34 -9.82
CA PHE A 139 -10.20 -1.48 -10.67
C PHE A 139 -8.73 -1.51 -11.06
N GLY A 140 -8.22 -2.69 -11.25
CA GLY A 140 -6.87 -2.90 -11.73
C GLY A 140 -6.78 -4.09 -12.67
N VAL A 141 -5.89 -3.96 -13.65
CA VAL A 141 -5.59 -5.03 -14.62
C VAL A 141 -4.08 -5.18 -14.70
N ARG A 142 -3.63 -6.42 -14.61
CA ARG A 142 -2.25 -6.84 -14.82
C ARG A 142 -2.19 -7.79 -16.00
N VAL A 143 -1.26 -7.50 -16.91
CA VAL A 143 -0.94 -8.38 -18.05
C VAL A 143 0.55 -8.71 -17.95
N ALA A 144 0.90 -9.98 -18.03
CA ALA A 144 2.29 -10.41 -18.03
C ALA A 144 2.50 -11.52 -19.07
N LYS A 145 3.60 -11.42 -19.80
CA LYS A 145 3.98 -12.39 -20.83
C LYS A 145 5.48 -12.67 -20.78
N LYS A 146 5.81 -13.94 -20.70
CA LYS A 146 7.18 -14.43 -20.88
C LYS A 146 7.35 -14.80 -22.36
N PHE A 147 8.35 -14.22 -23.00
CA PHE A 147 8.70 -14.51 -24.39
C PHE A 147 9.86 -15.49 -24.51
N SER A 148 10.79 -15.44 -23.55
CA SER A 148 11.92 -16.36 -23.46
C SER A 148 12.41 -16.43 -22.01
N ASP A 149 13.37 -17.29 -21.72
CA ASP A 149 13.97 -17.39 -20.38
C ASP A 149 14.76 -16.13 -19.97
N LYS A 150 15.02 -15.23 -20.92
CA LYS A 150 15.75 -13.98 -20.67
C LYS A 150 14.92 -12.73 -20.88
N PHE A 151 13.69 -12.87 -21.43
CA PHE A 151 12.85 -11.72 -21.74
C PHE A 151 11.39 -11.98 -21.39
N ALA A 152 10.89 -11.15 -20.50
CA ALA A 152 9.48 -11.11 -20.12
C ALA A 152 9.04 -9.66 -19.90
N VAL A 153 7.76 -9.39 -20.09
CA VAL A 153 7.16 -8.07 -19.93
C VAL A 153 5.93 -8.17 -19.04
N LYS A 154 5.72 -7.18 -18.19
CA LYS A 154 4.46 -6.97 -17.48
C LYS A 154 4.02 -5.53 -17.64
N ALA A 155 2.70 -5.33 -17.66
CA ALA A 155 2.06 -4.03 -17.64
C ALA A 155 0.93 -4.04 -16.61
N ASN A 156 0.80 -2.97 -15.87
CA ASN A 156 -0.22 -2.77 -14.87
C ASN A 156 -0.99 -1.48 -15.17
N LEU A 157 -2.31 -1.55 -15.08
CA LEU A 157 -3.19 -0.40 -15.17
C LEU A 157 -4.10 -0.41 -13.94
N GLY A 158 -4.11 0.66 -13.19
CA GLY A 158 -5.02 0.88 -12.07
C GLY A 158 -5.82 2.17 -12.24
N TYR A 159 -7.04 2.16 -11.79
CA TYR A 159 -7.90 3.33 -11.72
C TYR A 159 -8.70 3.32 -10.43
N LEU A 160 -8.61 4.42 -9.69
CA LEU A 160 -9.33 4.61 -8.46
C LEU A 160 -10.08 5.94 -8.50
N LYS A 161 -11.36 5.89 -8.16
CA LYS A 161 -12.20 7.07 -7.98
C LYS A 161 -13.03 6.91 -6.71
N GLY A 162 -12.93 7.88 -5.85
CA GLY A 162 -13.71 7.94 -4.62
C GLY A 162 -13.83 9.38 -4.14
N THR A 163 -14.80 9.64 -3.31
CA THR A 163 -14.93 10.89 -2.58
C THR A 163 -14.52 10.64 -1.14
N ASP A 164 -13.61 11.44 -0.66
CA ASP A 164 -13.14 11.37 0.71
C ASP A 164 -14.20 11.88 1.69
N TRP A 165 -14.02 11.57 2.97
CA TRP A 165 -14.88 12.11 4.01
C TRP A 165 -14.61 13.60 4.26
N ALA A 166 -15.63 14.31 4.71
CA ALA A 166 -15.47 15.68 5.18
C ALA A 166 -15.06 15.67 6.67
N ALA A 167 -14.00 16.41 7.00
CA ALA A 167 -13.67 16.66 8.39
C ALA A 167 -14.68 17.67 8.96
N THR A 168 -15.37 17.29 10.04
CA THR A 168 -16.16 18.21 10.85
C THR A 168 -15.32 18.65 12.03
N SER A 169 -15.06 19.96 12.14
CA SER A 169 -14.50 20.55 13.35
C SER A 169 -15.61 21.25 14.11
N GLU A 170 -15.83 20.82 15.33
CA GLU A 170 -16.75 21.49 16.27
C GLU A 170 -16.03 22.53 17.16
N VAL A 171 -14.80 22.89 16.78
CA VAL A 171 -14.01 23.89 17.50
C VAL A 171 -14.30 25.26 16.85
N ASP A 172 -15.19 26.00 17.48
CA ASP A 172 -15.36 27.43 17.32
C ASP A 172 -14.33 28.18 18.19
#